data_7a3e539fbfe769ded421daafb6b6ece9
#
_entry.id   7a3e539fbfe769ded421daafb6b6ece9
#
_cell.length_a   1.000
_cell.length_b   1.000
_cell.length_c   1.000
_cell.angle_alpha   90.00
_cell.angle_beta   90.00
_cell.angle_gamma   90.00
#
_symmetry.space_group_name_H-M   'P 1'
#
loop_
_entity.id
_entity.type
_entity.pdbx_description
1 polymer ?
#
loop_
_entity_poly.entity_id
_entity_poly.type
_entity_poly.pdbx_seq_one_letter_code
_entity_poly.pdbx_strand_id
1 'polypeptide(L)'
;MSSGAVLAASLTLSAASVAAEIPVDVVPLEQRDVPDVRLVAVRAPSRGDAGEPIDLRVVTSAPEATRVEVRVKLDGELVQRGEIDVAKGEDVLRLRQKLPDAGLHRYDVEITALDPSLDWSGEDNAASSFVRVRGEASALVLEGDPGQAGFVASSLEKASFRVEVQGPAGVPADLGTFARYDLVVLS
;
A
#
# COMPACT_ATOMS: atom_id res chain seq x y z
N MET A 1 44.46 -22.09 -19.77
CA MET A 1 44.84 -20.67 -19.63
C MET A 1 43.59 -19.86 -19.90
N SER A 2 42.82 -19.53 -18.87
CA SER A 2 41.60 -18.73 -19.01
C SER A 2 41.88 -17.36 -18.35
N SER A 3 41.90 -16.34 -19.20
CA SER A 3 42.19 -14.97 -18.82
C SER A 3 40.91 -14.37 -18.24
N GLY A 4 40.83 -14.24 -16.91
CA GLY A 4 39.78 -13.54 -16.24
C GLY A 4 39.91 -12.03 -16.49
N ALA A 5 38.92 -11.45 -17.19
CA ALA A 5 38.81 -10.01 -17.33
C ALA A 5 38.30 -9.42 -16.00
N VAL A 6 39.19 -8.73 -15.29
CA VAL A 6 38.85 -7.92 -14.14
C VAL A 6 38.13 -6.66 -14.67
N LEU A 7 36.83 -6.58 -14.51
CA LEU A 7 36.05 -5.36 -14.72
C LEU A 7 36.45 -4.37 -13.60
N ALA A 8 37.30 -3.39 -13.94
CA ALA A 8 37.54 -2.26 -13.07
C ALA A 8 36.29 -1.37 -13.02
N ALA A 9 35.50 -1.47 -11.94
CA ALA A 9 34.47 -0.50 -11.65
C ALA A 9 35.12 0.84 -11.31
N SER A 10 35.07 1.83 -12.23
CA SER A 10 35.49 3.19 -11.96
C SER A 10 34.48 3.85 -11.01
N LEU A 11 34.84 3.93 -9.74
CA LEU A 11 34.16 4.73 -8.74
C LEU A 11 34.42 6.22 -9.02
N THR A 12 33.42 6.94 -9.48
CA THR A 12 33.46 8.40 -9.52
C THR A 12 33.30 8.92 -8.10
N LEU A 13 34.39 9.30 -7.45
CA LEU A 13 34.33 10.09 -6.22
C LEU A 13 33.64 11.42 -6.49
N SER A 14 32.68 11.80 -5.63
CA SER A 14 32.01 13.09 -5.75
C SER A 14 33.03 14.23 -5.56
N ALA A 15 32.90 15.30 -6.35
CA ALA A 15 33.78 16.47 -6.30
C ALA A 15 33.89 17.12 -4.90
N ALA A 16 32.90 16.91 -4.04
CA ALA A 16 32.84 17.40 -2.66
C ALA A 16 33.85 16.71 -1.73
N SER A 17 34.14 15.42 -1.91
CA SER A 17 35.10 14.70 -1.07
C SER A 17 36.54 15.06 -1.41
N VAL A 18 36.80 15.44 -2.66
CA VAL A 18 38.13 15.88 -3.10
C VAL A 18 38.46 17.29 -2.56
N ALA A 19 37.48 18.19 -2.50
CA ALA A 19 37.65 19.55 -2.01
C ALA A 19 37.84 19.66 -0.48
N ALA A 20 37.37 18.63 0.28
CA ALA A 20 37.44 18.62 1.75
C ALA A 20 38.63 17.82 2.30
N GLU A 21 39.50 17.25 1.44
CA GLU A 21 40.61 16.36 1.83
C GLU A 21 40.22 15.22 2.80
N ILE A 22 38.94 14.76 2.72
CA ILE A 22 38.43 13.70 3.54
C ILE A 22 38.88 12.36 2.92
N PRO A 23 39.67 11.54 3.61
CA PRO A 23 40.02 10.20 3.10
C PRO A 23 38.78 9.34 3.03
N VAL A 24 38.57 8.69 1.88
CA VAL A 24 37.46 7.75 1.67
C VAL A 24 38.08 6.40 1.36
N ASP A 25 37.92 5.45 2.31
CA ASP A 25 38.26 4.06 2.10
C ASP A 25 37.10 3.32 1.50
N VAL A 26 37.31 2.65 0.36
CA VAL A 26 36.31 1.84 -0.31
C VAL A 26 36.65 0.37 -0.13
N VAL A 27 35.81 -0.36 0.58
CA VAL A 27 35.90 -1.82 0.69
C VAL A 27 34.90 -2.43 -0.29
N PRO A 28 35.36 -3.06 -1.39
CA PRO A 28 34.46 -3.77 -2.27
C PRO A 28 33.87 -4.97 -1.54
N LEU A 29 32.54 -5.05 -1.47
CA LEU A 29 31.85 -6.26 -1.00
C LEU A 29 31.72 -7.22 -2.17
N GLU A 30 32.21 -8.43 -1.98
CA GLU A 30 31.94 -9.52 -2.93
C GLU A 30 30.47 -9.90 -2.84
N GLN A 31 29.75 -9.68 -3.92
CA GLN A 31 28.37 -10.16 -4.05
C GLN A 31 28.42 -11.68 -4.26
N ARG A 32 27.95 -12.43 -3.28
CA ARG A 32 27.78 -13.88 -3.44
C ARG A 32 26.49 -14.13 -4.23
N ASP A 33 26.62 -14.92 -5.27
CA ASP A 33 25.49 -15.41 -6.07
C ASP A 33 24.86 -16.59 -5.32
N VAL A 34 24.08 -16.28 -4.28
CA VAL A 34 23.37 -17.29 -3.48
C VAL A 34 21.91 -17.36 -3.93
N PRO A 35 21.33 -18.56 -3.98
CA PRO A 35 19.91 -18.69 -4.29
C PRO A 35 19.07 -17.96 -3.24
N ASP A 36 18.21 -17.03 -3.71
CA ASP A 36 17.42 -16.21 -2.81
C ASP A 36 16.07 -15.86 -3.42
N VAL A 37 15.00 -16.33 -2.79
CA VAL A 37 13.63 -15.98 -3.11
C VAL A 37 13.28 -14.76 -2.28
N ARG A 38 12.94 -13.67 -2.91
CA ARG A 38 12.67 -12.41 -2.22
C ARG A 38 11.41 -11.73 -2.69
N LEU A 39 10.84 -10.94 -1.80
CA LEU A 39 9.71 -10.07 -2.09
C LEU A 39 10.23 -8.67 -2.45
N VAL A 40 10.19 -8.33 -3.74
CA VAL A 40 10.74 -7.08 -4.28
C VAL A 40 9.86 -5.89 -3.92
N ALA A 41 8.53 -6.03 -4.02
CA ALA A 41 7.58 -4.96 -3.73
C ALA A 41 6.16 -5.48 -3.54
N VAL A 42 5.38 -4.75 -2.74
CA VAL A 42 3.92 -4.86 -2.67
C VAL A 42 3.32 -3.55 -3.17
N ARG A 43 2.39 -3.65 -4.11
CA ARG A 43 1.70 -2.49 -4.68
C ARG A 43 0.20 -2.66 -4.55
N ALA A 44 -0.44 -1.69 -3.92
CA ALA A 44 -1.89 -1.54 -3.84
C ALA A 44 -2.31 -0.23 -4.50
N PRO A 45 -3.59 -0.06 -4.88
CA PRO A 45 -4.15 1.25 -5.20
C PRO A 45 -3.96 2.20 -4.02
N SER A 46 -3.55 3.45 -4.28
CA SER A 46 -3.36 4.43 -3.20
C SER A 46 -4.68 4.85 -2.54
N ARG A 47 -5.81 4.66 -3.23
CA ARG A 47 -7.17 4.99 -2.78
C ARG A 47 -8.17 3.97 -3.32
N GLY A 48 -9.30 3.80 -2.61
CA GLY A 48 -10.45 3.01 -3.04
C GLY A 48 -11.64 3.27 -2.14
N ASP A 49 -12.78 2.67 -2.44
CA ASP A 49 -14.00 2.81 -1.66
C ASP A 49 -14.20 1.58 -0.75
N ALA A 50 -14.84 1.78 0.40
CA ALA A 50 -15.11 0.69 1.34
C ALA A 50 -15.86 -0.46 0.66
N GLY A 51 -15.40 -1.67 0.87
CA GLY A 51 -15.97 -2.88 0.27
C GLY A 51 -15.57 -3.15 -1.19
N GLU A 52 -14.83 -2.25 -1.85
CA GLU A 52 -14.35 -2.44 -3.21
C GLU A 52 -13.31 -3.57 -3.28
N PRO A 53 -13.41 -4.49 -4.28
CA PRO A 53 -12.37 -5.47 -4.51
C PRO A 53 -11.15 -4.83 -5.16
N ILE A 54 -9.96 -5.09 -4.63
CA ILE A 54 -8.69 -4.64 -5.18
C ILE A 54 -7.76 -5.83 -5.43
N ASP A 55 -6.77 -5.64 -6.30
CA ASP A 55 -5.66 -6.56 -6.48
C ASP A 55 -4.39 -5.97 -5.85
N LEU A 56 -3.87 -6.64 -4.82
CA LEU A 56 -2.50 -6.42 -4.37
C LEU A 56 -1.57 -7.08 -5.38
N ARG A 57 -0.65 -6.30 -5.94
CA ARG A 57 0.41 -6.81 -6.82
C ARG A 57 1.65 -7.04 -5.98
N VAL A 58 2.01 -8.31 -5.85
CA VAL A 58 3.18 -8.75 -5.11
C VAL A 58 4.25 -9.12 -6.11
N VAL A 59 5.31 -8.32 -6.17
CA VAL A 59 6.45 -8.56 -7.06
C VAL A 59 7.46 -9.41 -6.31
N THR A 60 7.77 -10.57 -6.84
CA THR A 60 8.73 -11.53 -6.29
C THR A 60 9.89 -11.73 -7.24
N SER A 61 11.02 -12.21 -6.75
CA SER A 61 12.15 -12.65 -7.55
C SER A 61 12.63 -13.99 -7.01
N ALA A 62 12.81 -14.96 -7.90
CA ALA A 62 13.27 -16.30 -7.52
C ALA A 62 14.38 -16.79 -8.46
N PRO A 63 15.41 -17.52 -7.96
CA PRO A 63 16.50 -18.05 -8.78
C PRO A 63 16.03 -19.14 -9.75
N GLU A 64 14.96 -19.84 -9.38
CA GLU A 64 14.28 -20.85 -10.19
C GLU A 64 12.79 -20.89 -9.86
N ALA A 65 12.00 -21.60 -10.68
CA ALA A 65 10.58 -21.77 -10.40
C ALA A 65 10.39 -22.56 -9.11
N THR A 66 9.62 -22.00 -8.16
CA THR A 66 9.43 -22.58 -6.84
C THR A 66 8.04 -22.27 -6.30
N ARG A 67 7.70 -22.82 -5.13
CA ARG A 67 6.47 -22.53 -4.42
C ARG A 67 6.78 -21.80 -3.13
N VAL A 68 5.98 -20.77 -2.83
CA VAL A 68 6.06 -19.98 -1.61
C VAL A 68 4.75 -20.02 -0.84
N GLU A 69 4.83 -20.01 0.47
CA GLU A 69 3.72 -19.65 1.32
C GLU A 69 3.61 -18.13 1.36
N VAL A 70 2.43 -17.59 1.08
CA VAL A 70 2.14 -16.15 1.17
C VAL A 70 1.21 -15.90 2.35
N ARG A 71 1.54 -14.90 3.15
CA ARG A 71 0.71 -14.38 4.24
C ARG A 71 0.41 -12.92 3.99
N VAL A 72 -0.88 -12.55 4.02
CA VAL A 72 -1.32 -11.16 3.93
C VAL A 72 -1.94 -10.77 5.25
N LYS A 73 -1.43 -9.70 5.84
CA LYS A 73 -2.00 -9.08 7.04
C LYS A 73 -2.60 -7.71 6.67
N LEU A 74 -3.74 -7.40 7.23
CA LEU A 74 -4.38 -6.08 7.17
C LEU A 74 -4.36 -5.50 8.58
N ASP A 75 -3.70 -4.36 8.75
CA ASP A 75 -3.54 -3.68 10.05
C ASP A 75 -3.01 -4.62 11.18
N GLY A 76 -2.18 -5.58 10.79
CA GLY A 76 -1.60 -6.58 11.68
C GLY A 76 -2.41 -7.89 11.82
N GLU A 77 -3.66 -7.94 11.36
CA GLU A 77 -4.48 -9.14 11.38
C GLU A 77 -4.29 -9.98 10.11
N LEU A 78 -4.13 -11.29 10.25
CA LEU A 78 -3.99 -12.22 9.12
C LEU A 78 -5.33 -12.34 8.37
N VAL A 79 -5.37 -11.85 7.11
CA VAL A 79 -6.57 -11.90 6.26
C VAL A 79 -6.49 -12.95 5.15
N GLN A 80 -5.29 -13.36 4.77
CA GLN A 80 -5.10 -14.40 3.76
C GLN A 80 -3.79 -15.18 4.01
N ARG A 81 -3.86 -16.48 3.77
CA ARG A 81 -2.70 -17.39 3.76
C ARG A 81 -2.90 -18.44 2.68
N GLY A 82 -1.85 -18.77 1.95
CA GLY A 82 -1.90 -19.80 0.91
C GLY A 82 -0.56 -20.06 0.27
N GLU A 83 -0.46 -21.11 -0.50
CA GLU A 83 0.71 -21.44 -1.30
C GLU A 83 0.51 -21.00 -2.74
N ILE A 84 1.55 -20.43 -3.35
CA ILE A 84 1.51 -19.91 -4.71
C ILE A 84 2.80 -20.31 -5.43
N ASP A 85 2.66 -20.70 -6.70
CA ASP A 85 3.81 -20.95 -7.58
C ASP A 85 4.40 -19.61 -8.04
N VAL A 86 5.72 -19.50 -7.96
CA VAL A 86 6.50 -18.33 -8.41
C VAL A 86 7.39 -18.78 -9.56
N ALA A 87 7.37 -18.03 -10.65
CA ALA A 87 8.23 -18.31 -11.80
C ALA A 87 9.69 -17.92 -11.52
N LYS A 88 10.61 -18.48 -12.31
CA LYS A 88 12.01 -18.05 -12.29
C LYS A 88 12.15 -16.60 -12.75
N GLY A 89 12.99 -15.83 -12.05
CA GLY A 89 13.20 -14.42 -12.29
C GLY A 89 12.18 -13.56 -11.54
N GLU A 90 11.85 -12.40 -12.10
CA GLU A 90 10.83 -11.53 -11.52
C GLU A 90 9.44 -11.99 -11.95
N ASP A 91 8.53 -12.11 -10.98
CA ASP A 91 7.14 -12.50 -11.20
C ASP A 91 6.18 -11.58 -10.45
N VAL A 92 4.93 -11.48 -10.92
CA VAL A 92 3.90 -10.61 -10.34
C VAL A 92 2.68 -11.41 -9.96
N LEU A 93 2.57 -11.71 -8.68
CA LEU A 93 1.40 -12.36 -8.09
C LEU A 93 0.28 -11.33 -7.88
N ARG A 94 -0.98 -11.74 -8.12
CA ARG A 94 -2.16 -10.91 -7.86
C ARG A 94 -2.99 -11.55 -6.76
N LEU A 95 -3.05 -10.85 -5.63
CA LEU A 95 -3.82 -11.29 -4.46
C LEU A 95 -5.06 -10.41 -4.35
N ARG A 96 -6.23 -11.00 -4.57
CA ARG A 96 -7.48 -10.26 -4.48
C ARG A 96 -7.87 -10.04 -3.03
N GLN A 97 -8.12 -8.79 -2.68
CA GLN A 97 -8.54 -8.34 -1.36
C GLN A 97 -9.82 -7.50 -1.48
N LYS A 98 -10.54 -7.38 -0.37
CA LYS A 98 -11.66 -6.46 -0.24
C LYS A 98 -11.23 -5.32 0.68
N LEU A 99 -11.44 -4.07 0.26
CA LEU A 99 -11.13 -2.92 1.09
C LEU A 99 -12.00 -2.90 2.35
N PRO A 100 -11.40 -2.62 3.53
CA PRO A 100 -12.12 -2.52 4.78
C PRO A 100 -12.93 -1.22 4.86
N ASP A 101 -13.37 -0.85 6.05
CA ASP A 101 -14.05 0.42 6.32
C ASP A 101 -13.16 1.63 6.05
N ALA A 102 -13.74 2.83 6.10
CA ALA A 102 -13.03 4.08 5.83
C ALA A 102 -11.83 4.28 6.77
N GLY A 103 -10.69 4.65 6.20
CA GLY A 103 -9.47 4.88 6.97
C GLY A 103 -8.21 4.75 6.13
N LEU A 104 -7.06 4.86 6.81
CA LEU A 104 -5.78 4.51 6.25
C LEU A 104 -5.41 3.10 6.72
N HIS A 105 -5.27 2.17 5.79
CA HIS A 105 -5.01 0.78 6.07
C HIS A 105 -3.65 0.35 5.54
N ARG A 106 -3.02 -0.59 6.25
CA ARG A 106 -1.74 -1.16 5.89
C ARG A 106 -1.89 -2.64 5.55
N TYR A 107 -1.46 -3.00 4.36
CA TYR A 107 -1.28 -4.38 3.97
C TYR A 107 0.18 -4.76 4.13
N ASP A 108 0.46 -5.75 4.96
CA ASP A 108 1.76 -6.39 5.11
C ASP A 108 1.71 -7.75 4.41
N VAL A 109 2.64 -7.98 3.51
CA VAL A 109 2.78 -9.27 2.81
C VAL A 109 4.11 -9.89 3.19
N GLU A 110 4.06 -11.15 3.57
CA GLU A 110 5.21 -11.98 3.88
C GLU A 110 5.19 -13.18 2.95
N ILE A 111 6.35 -13.58 2.43
CA ILE A 111 6.52 -14.83 1.70
C ILE A 111 7.50 -15.73 2.43
N THR A 112 7.36 -17.03 2.26
CA THR A 112 8.31 -18.04 2.79
C THR A 112 8.47 -19.10 1.74
N ALA A 113 9.69 -19.33 1.27
CA ALA A 113 9.97 -20.42 0.33
C ALA A 113 9.68 -21.77 0.98
N LEU A 114 8.99 -22.66 0.26
CA LEU A 114 8.75 -24.02 0.74
C LEU A 114 10.03 -24.89 0.66
N ASP A 115 10.94 -24.53 -0.24
CA ASP A 115 12.29 -25.09 -0.28
C ASP A 115 13.27 -24.09 0.37
N PRO A 116 13.75 -24.39 1.60
CA PRO A 116 14.66 -23.52 2.32
C PRO A 116 16.02 -23.34 1.64
N SER A 117 16.41 -24.20 0.70
CA SER A 117 17.66 -24.08 -0.03
C SER A 117 17.68 -22.93 -1.04
N LEU A 118 16.51 -22.40 -1.37
CA LEU A 118 16.30 -21.29 -2.31
C LEU A 118 16.09 -19.94 -1.61
N ASP A 119 16.18 -19.89 -0.28
CA ASP A 119 15.95 -18.70 0.53
C ASP A 119 17.12 -18.48 1.48
N TRP A 120 18.05 -17.65 1.04
CA TRP A 120 19.25 -17.32 1.83
C TRP A 120 18.96 -16.31 2.94
N SER A 121 18.05 -15.36 2.70
CA SER A 121 17.76 -14.28 3.63
C SER A 121 16.25 -14.06 3.79
N GLY A 122 15.70 -14.45 4.94
CA GLY A 122 14.29 -14.14 5.24
C GLY A 122 14.01 -12.67 5.55
N GLU A 123 15.03 -11.79 5.57
CA GLU A 123 14.87 -10.36 5.90
C GLU A 123 14.21 -9.56 4.78
N ASP A 124 14.36 -10.00 3.52
CA ASP A 124 13.78 -9.36 2.34
C ASP A 124 12.51 -10.04 1.83
N ASN A 125 11.92 -10.89 2.65
CA ASN A 125 10.69 -11.64 2.39
C ASN A 125 9.41 -10.94 2.87
N ALA A 126 9.49 -9.67 3.26
CA ALA A 126 8.34 -8.90 3.72
C ALA A 126 8.32 -7.50 3.12
N ALA A 127 7.13 -7.02 2.75
CA ALA A 127 6.93 -5.64 2.33
C ALA A 127 5.51 -5.16 2.65
N SER A 128 5.34 -3.84 2.71
CA SER A 128 4.07 -3.22 3.07
C SER A 128 3.58 -2.27 1.99
N SER A 129 2.26 -2.10 1.91
CA SER A 129 1.61 -1.08 1.10
C SER A 129 0.46 -0.44 1.87
N PHE A 130 0.18 0.84 1.57
CA PHE A 130 -0.88 1.58 2.24
C PHE A 130 -1.98 1.93 1.25
N VAL A 131 -3.24 1.85 1.72
CA VAL A 131 -4.44 2.22 0.97
C VAL A 131 -5.27 3.17 1.82
N ARG A 132 -5.66 4.31 1.25
CA ARG A 132 -6.64 5.18 1.86
C ARG A 132 -8.03 4.78 1.37
N VAL A 133 -8.86 4.26 2.27
CA VAL A 133 -10.23 3.87 1.97
C VAL A 133 -11.16 5.05 2.27
N ARG A 134 -11.95 5.43 1.27
CA ARG A 134 -13.02 6.43 1.45
C ARG A 134 -14.24 5.76 2.04
N GLY A 135 -14.85 6.44 3.00
CA GLY A 135 -16.17 6.07 3.52
C GLY A 135 -17.30 6.53 2.61
N GLU A 136 -18.53 6.27 3.04
CA GLU A 136 -19.68 6.91 2.44
C GLU A 136 -19.52 8.42 2.56
N ALA A 137 -19.74 9.12 1.45
CA ALA A 137 -19.78 10.58 1.47
C ALA A 137 -20.87 11.05 2.42
N SER A 138 -20.58 12.07 3.22
CA SER A 138 -21.50 12.61 4.22
C SER A 138 -21.97 14.02 3.83
N ALA A 139 -23.26 14.27 3.97
CA ALA A 139 -23.87 15.56 3.70
C ALA A 139 -24.64 16.09 4.92
N LEU A 140 -24.39 17.35 5.26
CA LEU A 140 -25.19 18.11 6.20
C LEU A 140 -26.15 19.00 5.42
N VAL A 141 -27.45 18.84 5.64
CA VAL A 141 -28.49 19.72 5.09
C VAL A 141 -29.05 20.56 6.22
N LEU A 142 -28.85 21.87 6.12
CA LEU A 142 -29.38 22.84 7.07
C LEU A 142 -30.67 23.43 6.49
N GLU A 143 -31.82 23.17 7.16
CA GLU A 143 -33.12 23.70 6.73
C GLU A 143 -33.54 24.91 7.56
N GLY A 144 -34.10 25.92 6.88
CA GLY A 144 -34.64 27.09 7.54
C GLY A 144 -35.97 26.79 8.24
N ASP A 145 -36.88 26.11 7.54
CA ASP A 145 -38.14 25.65 8.06
C ASP A 145 -38.24 24.12 8.06
N PRO A 146 -38.86 23.52 9.08
CA PRO A 146 -38.95 22.05 9.18
C PRO A 146 -39.62 21.43 7.94
N GLY A 147 -38.95 20.45 7.35
CA GLY A 147 -39.43 19.65 6.21
C GLY A 147 -39.06 20.20 4.83
N GLN A 148 -38.43 21.37 4.72
CA GLN A 148 -37.96 21.90 3.42
C GLN A 148 -36.86 21.03 2.80
N ALA A 149 -36.03 20.44 3.62
CA ALA A 149 -34.89 19.62 3.16
C ALA A 149 -35.29 18.25 2.58
N GLY A 150 -36.53 17.81 2.70
CA GLY A 150 -36.95 16.43 2.38
C GLY A 150 -36.60 15.98 0.96
N PHE A 151 -36.79 16.83 -0.05
CA PHE A 151 -36.45 16.50 -1.43
C PHE A 151 -34.95 16.42 -1.64
N VAL A 152 -34.20 17.37 -1.09
CA VAL A 152 -32.73 17.43 -1.20
C VAL A 152 -32.11 16.22 -0.48
N ALA A 153 -32.54 15.95 0.75
CA ALA A 153 -32.07 14.81 1.53
C ALA A 153 -32.31 13.49 0.79
N SER A 154 -33.53 13.25 0.29
CA SER A 154 -33.85 12.03 -0.47
C SER A 154 -33.02 11.89 -1.76
N SER A 155 -32.70 13.02 -2.40
CA SER A 155 -31.88 13.01 -3.62
C SER A 155 -30.43 12.67 -3.33
N LEU A 156 -29.88 13.19 -2.23
CA LEU A 156 -28.52 12.89 -1.77
C LEU A 156 -28.40 11.44 -1.27
N GLU A 157 -29.38 10.92 -0.55
CA GLU A 157 -29.43 9.51 -0.13
C GLU A 157 -29.42 8.56 -1.35
N LYS A 158 -30.20 8.88 -2.40
CA LYS A 158 -30.17 8.14 -3.68
C LYS A 158 -28.80 8.22 -4.39
N ALA A 159 -28.06 9.30 -4.15
CA ALA A 159 -26.70 9.46 -4.63
C ALA A 159 -25.63 8.86 -3.69
N SER A 160 -26.06 8.00 -2.74
CA SER A 160 -25.19 7.30 -1.78
C SER A 160 -24.46 8.23 -0.81
N PHE A 161 -25.06 9.37 -0.47
CA PHE A 161 -24.61 10.17 0.67
C PHE A 161 -25.32 9.71 1.94
N ARG A 162 -24.59 9.68 3.04
CA ARG A 162 -25.18 9.67 4.38
C ARG A 162 -25.61 11.10 4.69
N VAL A 163 -26.92 11.32 4.81
CA VAL A 163 -27.49 12.65 4.99
C VAL A 163 -27.89 12.89 6.44
N GLU A 164 -27.48 14.03 6.98
CA GLU A 164 -27.92 14.56 8.26
C GLU A 164 -28.67 15.86 8.00
N VAL A 165 -29.93 15.95 8.45
CA VAL A 165 -30.77 17.15 8.34
C VAL A 165 -30.84 17.83 9.69
N GLN A 166 -30.53 19.13 9.72
CA GLN A 166 -30.60 19.94 10.95
C GLN A 166 -31.29 21.28 10.67
N GLY A 167 -32.09 21.70 11.64
CA GLY A 167 -32.68 23.03 11.64
C GLY A 167 -31.70 24.12 12.10
N PRO A 168 -32.15 25.40 12.20
CA PRO A 168 -31.27 26.52 12.54
C PRO A 168 -30.52 26.40 13.87
N ALA A 169 -31.08 25.68 14.84
CA ALA A 169 -30.46 25.46 16.14
C ALA A 169 -29.32 24.40 16.09
N GLY A 170 -29.28 23.59 15.03
CA GLY A 170 -28.28 22.56 14.82
C GLY A 170 -27.08 22.99 13.96
N VAL A 171 -27.00 24.26 13.59
CA VAL A 171 -25.85 24.77 12.82
C VAL A 171 -24.58 24.63 13.66
N PRO A 172 -23.56 23.91 13.15
CA PRO A 172 -22.31 23.74 13.89
C PRO A 172 -21.65 25.09 14.20
N ALA A 173 -21.19 25.25 15.43
CA ALA A 173 -20.57 26.49 15.89
C ALA A 173 -19.08 26.61 15.49
N ASP A 174 -18.47 25.54 15.01
CA ASP A 174 -17.04 25.49 14.69
C ASP A 174 -16.78 24.82 13.34
N LEU A 175 -15.68 25.25 12.69
CA LEU A 175 -15.25 24.73 11.39
C LEU A 175 -14.83 23.24 11.44
N GLY A 176 -14.38 22.75 12.59
CA GLY A 176 -13.97 21.35 12.74
C GLY A 176 -15.17 20.41 12.59
N THR A 177 -16.35 20.81 13.06
CA THR A 177 -17.59 20.05 12.87
C THR A 177 -18.04 20.08 11.41
N PHE A 178 -17.95 21.21 10.71
CA PHE A 178 -18.25 21.29 9.28
C PHE A 178 -17.29 20.41 8.45
N ALA A 179 -16.02 20.33 8.83
CA ALA A 179 -15.02 19.54 8.13
C ALA A 179 -15.26 18.00 8.18
N ARG A 180 -16.25 17.54 8.94
CA ARG A 180 -16.67 16.13 8.98
C ARG A 180 -17.58 15.75 7.82
N TYR A 181 -18.16 16.75 7.14
CA TYR A 181 -19.05 16.54 6.01
C TYR A 181 -18.34 16.85 4.69
N ASP A 182 -18.60 16.03 3.69
CA ASP A 182 -18.09 16.24 2.32
C ASP A 182 -18.91 17.28 1.57
N LEU A 183 -20.16 17.51 2.00
CA LEU A 183 -21.10 18.46 1.42
C LEU A 183 -21.93 19.12 2.52
N VAL A 184 -22.12 20.43 2.40
CA VAL A 184 -23.07 21.19 3.23
C VAL A 184 -24.04 21.91 2.31
N VAL A 185 -25.33 21.72 2.54
CA VAL A 185 -26.42 22.33 1.78
C VAL A 185 -27.25 23.22 2.70
N LEU A 186 -27.55 24.41 2.25
CA LEU A 186 -28.50 25.33 2.90
C LEU A 186 -29.82 25.31 2.11
N SER A 187 -30.90 24.99 2.76
CA SER A 187 -32.24 24.90 2.16
C SER A 187 -33.22 25.85 2.83
#